data_8d9d7bfd74a5870fd085aefa4f0ea919
#
_entry.id   8d9d7bfd74a5870fd085aefa4f0ea919
#
_cell.length_a   1.000
_cell.length_b   1.000
_cell.length_c   1.000
_cell.angle_alpha   90.00
_cell.angle_beta   90.00
_cell.angle_gamma   90.00
#
_symmetry.space_group_name_H-M   'P 1'
#
loop_
_entity.id
_entity.type
_entity.pdbx_description
1 polymer ?
#
loop_
_entity_poly.entity_id
_entity_poly.type
_entity_poly.pdbx_seq_one_letter_code
_entity_poly.pdbx_strand_id
1 'polypeptide(L)'
;MAAISNISLQFPGNLTDAKKDNNVLRLSFCSPRNTTNMSSEKRRFLSRLLYKQGNWQMIQVQQMKLLLPACVEGLWRETALNHVTSSGIGGEGFGATREMSLRKLIWVVTRIQVQVQRYNKWGDEIEVDTWVDAAGKNGMRRDWIIRDHYTKEIITRATSTWVIMNRQTRRLSKIPEEVKQELLPFYLNRLAVPTEETDCEKIDKLTDETAQIRILSGLAPRWNDMDANQHVNNVKYIGWILESVPIEVLEHYNMTSMTLEFRRECTQSNLLESMTCPTARVMESNNNSKNRKPDMQYTHLLRLQQDKADVVRARTEWNFKQKHQ
;
A
#
# COMPACT_ATOMS: atom_id res chain seq x y z
N MET A 1 33.56 -0.39 -4.70
CA MET A 1 33.11 0.25 -5.95
C MET A 1 32.29 -0.79 -6.71
N ALA A 2 30.99 -0.75 -6.63
CA ALA A 2 30.10 -1.57 -7.43
C ALA A 2 29.13 -0.61 -8.14
N ALA A 3 29.16 -0.69 -9.46
CA ALA A 3 28.46 0.20 -10.37
C ALA A 3 26.94 0.06 -10.22
N ILE A 4 26.26 1.17 -10.01
CA ILE A 4 24.82 1.29 -10.12
C ILE A 4 24.53 1.41 -11.61
N SER A 5 24.02 0.31 -12.21
CA SER A 5 23.52 0.35 -13.57
C SER A 5 22.15 1.07 -13.58
N ASN A 6 22.10 2.18 -14.29
CA ASN A 6 20.89 2.89 -14.65
C ASN A 6 19.95 1.95 -15.41
N ILE A 7 18.79 1.64 -14.84
CA ILE A 7 17.71 0.97 -15.57
C ILE A 7 16.99 2.05 -16.38
N SER A 8 17.39 2.16 -17.65
CA SER A 8 16.67 2.90 -18.67
C SER A 8 15.50 2.06 -19.15
N LEU A 9 14.27 2.45 -18.85
CA LEU A 9 13.06 1.86 -19.42
C LEU A 9 12.89 2.40 -20.85
N GLN A 10 13.35 1.65 -21.84
CA GLN A 10 12.96 1.86 -23.22
C GLN A 10 11.66 1.10 -23.51
N PHE A 11 10.64 1.83 -23.98
CA PHE A 11 9.40 1.25 -24.46
C PHE A 11 9.58 0.76 -25.90
N PRO A 12 9.33 -0.51 -26.22
CA PRO A 12 9.31 -0.96 -27.60
C PRO A 12 7.93 -0.75 -28.23
N GLY A 13 7.92 -0.02 -29.34
CA GLY A 13 6.83 -0.14 -30.28
C GLY A 13 6.85 -1.51 -30.96
N ASN A 14 5.64 -2.05 -31.24
CA ASN A 14 5.32 -3.25 -32.02
C ASN A 14 6.26 -4.46 -31.83
N LEU A 15 5.80 -5.43 -31.06
CA LEU A 15 6.45 -6.74 -30.92
C LEU A 15 5.73 -7.79 -31.75
N THR A 16 6.34 -8.11 -32.89
CA THR A 16 6.32 -9.45 -33.48
C THR A 16 7.70 -10.07 -33.20
N ASP A 17 7.70 -11.30 -32.68
CA ASP A 17 8.83 -12.19 -32.41
C ASP A 17 9.77 -11.83 -31.25
N ALA A 18 9.64 -12.57 -30.13
CA ALA A 18 10.65 -12.67 -29.10
C ALA A 18 11.00 -14.12 -28.80
N LYS A 19 12.23 -14.50 -29.13
CA LYS A 19 12.91 -15.72 -28.69
C LYS A 19 13.14 -15.70 -27.16
N LYS A 20 13.10 -16.90 -26.56
CA LYS A 20 13.33 -17.17 -25.14
C LYS A 20 14.67 -16.62 -24.66
N ASP A 21 14.63 -15.71 -23.69
CA ASP A 21 15.71 -15.46 -22.74
C ASP A 21 15.15 -15.48 -21.31
N ASN A 22 15.78 -16.33 -20.48
CA ASN A 22 15.26 -16.79 -19.18
C ASN A 22 15.46 -15.81 -18.00
N ASN A 23 15.73 -14.53 -18.21
CA ASN A 23 16.04 -13.57 -17.14
C ASN A 23 15.40 -12.18 -17.31
N VAL A 24 14.18 -12.11 -17.81
CA VAL A 24 13.49 -10.82 -17.98
C VAL A 24 12.19 -10.80 -17.18
N LEU A 25 12.07 -9.78 -16.32
CA LEU A 25 10.80 -9.38 -15.69
C LEU A 25 9.80 -9.09 -16.82
N ARG A 26 8.83 -9.98 -17.05
CA ARG A 26 7.77 -9.74 -18.04
C ARG A 26 6.60 -9.08 -17.33
N LEU A 27 6.45 -7.78 -17.55
CA LEU A 27 5.19 -7.07 -17.31
C LEU A 27 4.32 -7.30 -18.53
N SER A 28 3.30 -8.14 -18.41
CA SER A 28 2.32 -8.34 -19.49
C SER A 28 1.13 -7.43 -19.22
N PHE A 29 0.96 -6.38 -20.03
CA PHE A 29 -0.24 -5.57 -20.03
C PHE A 29 -1.29 -6.27 -20.87
N CYS A 30 -2.32 -6.85 -20.28
CA CYS A 30 -3.51 -7.23 -20.99
C CYS A 30 -4.35 -5.98 -21.28
N SER A 31 -4.10 -5.36 -22.43
CA SER A 31 -5.11 -4.51 -23.04
C SER A 31 -6.26 -5.40 -23.51
N PRO A 32 -7.53 -5.09 -23.25
CA PRO A 32 -8.64 -5.89 -23.75
C PRO A 32 -8.63 -5.81 -25.29
N ARG A 33 -8.16 -6.85 -25.96
CA ARG A 33 -8.34 -7.01 -27.41
C ARG A 33 -9.81 -7.33 -27.66
N ASN A 34 -10.43 -6.56 -28.53
CA ASN A 34 -11.81 -6.63 -29.02
C ASN A 34 -12.89 -6.04 -28.10
N THR A 35 -12.99 -4.71 -28.12
CA THR A 35 -14.21 -4.01 -27.75
C THR A 35 -14.67 -3.13 -28.93
N THR A 36 -15.01 -3.74 -30.06
CA THR A 36 -15.60 -3.03 -31.22
C THR A 36 -17.07 -2.68 -31.02
N ASN A 37 -17.71 -3.04 -29.90
CA ASN A 37 -19.12 -2.75 -29.61
C ASN A 37 -19.38 -2.37 -28.14
N MET A 38 -18.62 -1.46 -27.56
CA MET A 38 -19.01 -0.84 -26.29
C MET A 38 -19.13 0.67 -26.46
N SER A 39 -20.31 1.19 -26.12
CA SER A 39 -20.61 2.62 -26.05
C SER A 39 -19.55 3.35 -25.22
N SER A 40 -19.22 4.58 -25.59
CA SER A 40 -18.21 5.45 -25.00
C SER A 40 -18.33 5.67 -23.48
N GLU A 41 -19.46 5.29 -22.87
CA GLU A 41 -19.77 5.47 -21.45
C GLU A 41 -19.27 4.37 -20.51
N LYS A 42 -18.65 3.28 -21.00
CA LYS A 42 -18.30 2.12 -20.15
C LYS A 42 -16.84 1.68 -20.22
N ARG A 43 -15.90 2.53 -20.59
CA ARG A 43 -14.47 2.21 -20.42
C ARG A 43 -14.06 2.36 -18.97
N ARG A 44 -14.58 1.48 -18.12
CA ARG A 44 -14.12 1.29 -16.75
C ARG A 44 -12.79 0.56 -16.82
N PHE A 45 -11.69 1.28 -16.64
CA PHE A 45 -10.37 0.69 -16.66
C PHE A 45 -10.10 -0.05 -15.36
N LEU A 46 -10.12 -1.37 -15.43
CA LEU A 46 -9.48 -2.26 -14.48
C LEU A 46 -8.05 -2.49 -14.98
N SER A 47 -7.04 -1.99 -14.28
CA SER A 47 -5.66 -2.35 -14.58
C SER A 47 -5.33 -3.66 -13.90
N ARG A 48 -4.97 -4.66 -14.69
CA ARG A 48 -4.50 -5.97 -14.22
C ARG A 48 -3.02 -6.12 -14.57
N LEU A 49 -2.21 -6.36 -13.58
CA LEU A 49 -0.79 -6.62 -13.73
C LEU A 49 -0.51 -8.08 -13.38
N LEU A 50 0.16 -8.79 -14.29
CA LEU A 50 0.72 -10.11 -14.04
C LEU A 50 2.18 -9.95 -13.58
N TYR A 51 2.47 -10.39 -12.39
CA TYR A 51 3.80 -10.30 -11.81
C TYR A 51 4.38 -11.69 -11.57
N LYS A 52 5.52 -11.99 -12.19
CA LYS A 52 6.30 -13.19 -11.95
C LYS A 52 7.56 -12.83 -11.17
N GLN A 53 7.66 -13.30 -9.95
CA GLN A 53 8.81 -13.05 -9.09
C GLN A 53 10.04 -13.84 -9.59
N GLY A 54 11.02 -13.14 -10.14
CA GLY A 54 12.27 -13.75 -10.64
C GLY A 54 13.23 -14.18 -9.52
N ASN A 55 14.15 -15.07 -9.86
CA ASN A 55 15.12 -15.70 -8.96
C ASN A 55 15.99 -14.68 -8.20
N TRP A 56 15.69 -14.49 -6.91
CA TRP A 56 16.60 -13.91 -5.93
C TRP A 56 17.02 -15.00 -4.94
N GLN A 57 18.31 -15.03 -4.59
CA GLN A 57 18.93 -16.13 -3.82
C GLN A 57 18.24 -16.48 -2.49
N MET A 58 18.27 -17.78 -2.18
CA MET A 58 17.51 -18.52 -1.15
C MET A 58 17.66 -18.11 0.33
N ILE A 59 18.35 -17.03 0.69
CA ILE A 59 18.67 -16.71 2.10
C ILE A 59 17.55 -15.93 2.82
N GLN A 60 16.52 -15.43 2.13
CA GLN A 60 15.55 -14.51 2.70
C GLN A 60 14.09 -15.01 2.79
N VAL A 61 13.81 -16.28 2.55
CA VAL A 61 12.42 -16.81 2.53
C VAL A 61 11.72 -16.67 3.88
N GLN A 62 12.44 -16.72 4.99
CA GLN A 62 11.87 -16.52 6.33
C GLN A 62 11.56 -15.05 6.64
N GLN A 63 12.37 -14.12 6.13
CA GLN A 63 12.15 -12.67 6.25
C GLN A 63 11.05 -12.15 5.30
N MET A 64 10.79 -12.82 4.17
CA MET A 64 9.72 -12.40 3.23
C MET A 64 8.32 -12.50 3.82
N LYS A 65 8.06 -13.35 4.81
CA LYS A 65 6.76 -13.38 5.53
C LYS A 65 6.47 -12.09 6.28
N LEU A 66 7.51 -11.38 6.73
CA LEU A 66 7.42 -10.08 7.41
C LEU A 66 7.41 -8.90 6.44
N LEU A 67 7.99 -9.08 5.24
CA LEU A 67 8.10 -8.04 4.23
C LEU A 67 6.85 -7.92 3.35
N LEU A 68 5.86 -8.83 3.49
CA LEU A 68 4.69 -8.83 2.63
C LEU A 68 4.00 -7.45 2.57
N PRO A 69 3.70 -6.74 3.68
CA PRO A 69 3.08 -5.43 3.60
C PRO A 69 3.94 -4.39 2.89
N ALA A 70 5.25 -4.35 3.15
CA ALA A 70 6.16 -3.40 2.52
C ALA A 70 6.39 -3.70 1.03
N CYS A 71 6.58 -4.97 0.67
CA CYS A 71 6.69 -5.40 -0.74
C CYS A 71 5.40 -5.14 -1.51
N VAL A 72 4.27 -5.44 -0.88
CA VAL A 72 2.94 -5.25 -1.46
C VAL A 72 2.63 -3.77 -1.66
N GLU A 73 3.04 -2.88 -0.74
CA GLU A 73 2.85 -1.44 -0.92
C GLU A 73 3.69 -0.88 -2.08
N GLY A 74 4.94 -1.34 -2.25
CA GLY A 74 5.75 -1.01 -3.42
C GLY A 74 5.06 -1.42 -4.73
N LEU A 75 4.52 -2.63 -4.77
CA LEU A 75 3.76 -3.16 -5.91
C LEU A 75 2.48 -2.36 -6.15
N TRP A 76 1.76 -1.96 -5.09
CA TRP A 76 0.55 -1.15 -5.20
C TRP A 76 0.82 0.23 -5.77
N ARG A 77 1.91 0.88 -5.34
CA ARG A 77 2.31 2.18 -5.88
C ARG A 77 2.64 2.09 -7.36
N GLU A 78 3.42 1.09 -7.76
CA GLU A 78 3.76 0.86 -9.16
C GLU A 78 2.51 0.57 -9.99
N THR A 79 1.62 -0.30 -9.52
CA THR A 79 0.36 -0.63 -10.18
C THR A 79 -0.55 0.61 -10.30
N ALA A 80 -0.59 1.47 -9.27
CA ALA A 80 -1.36 2.70 -9.30
C ALA A 80 -0.82 3.70 -10.33
N LEU A 81 0.51 3.87 -10.41
CA LEU A 81 1.15 4.73 -11.40
C LEU A 81 0.92 4.22 -12.82
N ASN A 82 1.08 2.92 -13.03
CA ASN A 82 0.79 2.29 -14.31
C ASN A 82 -0.69 2.44 -14.71
N HIS A 83 -1.62 2.35 -13.77
CA HIS A 83 -3.03 2.60 -14.02
C HIS A 83 -3.28 4.04 -14.50
N VAL A 84 -2.72 5.05 -13.83
CA VAL A 84 -2.85 6.45 -14.22
C VAL A 84 -2.21 6.70 -15.59
N THR A 85 -1.02 6.16 -15.84
CA THR A 85 -0.32 6.31 -17.13
C THR A 85 -1.09 5.65 -18.27
N SER A 86 -1.55 4.41 -18.09
CA SER A 86 -2.26 3.65 -19.13
C SER A 86 -3.67 4.19 -19.40
N SER A 87 -4.27 4.88 -18.44
CA SER A 87 -5.58 5.52 -18.59
C SER A 87 -5.54 6.82 -19.42
N GLY A 88 -4.35 7.37 -19.67
CA GLY A 88 -4.16 8.60 -20.43
C GLY A 88 -4.54 9.89 -19.69
N ILE A 89 -4.90 9.83 -18.40
CA ILE A 89 -5.21 11.02 -17.59
C ILE A 89 -3.99 11.61 -16.89
N GLY A 90 -2.85 10.91 -16.95
CA GLY A 90 -1.61 11.34 -16.30
C GLY A 90 -1.15 12.71 -16.76
N GLY A 91 -0.88 13.61 -15.80
CA GLY A 91 -0.24 14.88 -16.00
C GLY A 91 1.27 14.80 -15.69
N GLU A 92 1.90 15.97 -15.55
CA GLU A 92 3.26 16.03 -15.04
C GLU A 92 3.30 15.74 -13.54
N GLY A 93 4.01 14.66 -13.17
CA GLY A 93 4.18 14.25 -11.78
C GLY A 93 3.63 12.86 -11.46
N PHE A 94 3.92 12.39 -10.23
CA PHE A 94 3.58 11.05 -9.78
C PHE A 94 2.07 10.91 -9.50
N GLY A 95 1.34 10.33 -10.46
CA GLY A 95 -0.08 10.01 -10.31
C GLY A 95 -1.02 11.21 -10.28
N ALA A 96 -0.52 12.43 -10.55
CA ALA A 96 -1.36 13.61 -10.71
C ALA A 96 -2.05 13.60 -12.08
N THR A 97 -3.30 14.08 -12.14
CA THR A 97 -3.98 14.32 -13.41
C THR A 97 -3.45 15.60 -14.07
N ARG A 98 -3.84 15.86 -15.33
CA ARG A 98 -3.45 17.08 -16.03
C ARG A 98 -3.91 18.35 -15.28
N GLU A 99 -5.17 18.38 -14.87
CA GLU A 99 -5.74 19.52 -14.15
C GLU A 99 -5.10 19.72 -12.75
N MET A 100 -4.71 18.65 -12.10
CA MET A 100 -3.94 18.72 -10.86
C MET A 100 -2.56 19.34 -11.10
N SER A 101 -1.87 18.93 -12.16
CA SER A 101 -0.54 19.45 -12.51
C SER A 101 -0.58 20.96 -12.78
N LEU A 102 -1.57 21.43 -13.54
CA LEU A 102 -1.79 22.85 -13.81
C LEU A 102 -2.02 23.69 -12.55
N ARG A 103 -2.68 23.10 -11.53
CA ARG A 103 -3.00 23.74 -10.25
C ARG A 103 -1.99 23.46 -9.14
N LYS A 104 -0.87 22.79 -9.46
CA LYS A 104 0.16 22.39 -8.49
C LYS A 104 -0.40 21.56 -7.34
N LEU A 105 -1.32 20.67 -7.64
CA LEU A 105 -1.96 19.77 -6.69
C LEU A 105 -1.32 18.40 -6.76
N ILE A 106 -1.24 17.73 -5.60
CA ILE A 106 -0.74 16.36 -5.46
C ILE A 106 -1.71 15.52 -4.64
N TRP A 107 -1.69 14.21 -4.87
CA TRP A 107 -2.36 13.25 -3.99
C TRP A 107 -1.52 12.98 -2.76
N VAL A 108 -2.18 12.94 -1.61
CA VAL A 108 -1.61 12.55 -0.32
C VAL A 108 -2.47 11.45 0.28
N VAL A 109 -1.87 10.33 0.62
CA VAL A 109 -2.55 9.25 1.33
C VAL A 109 -2.75 9.64 2.79
N THR A 110 -3.94 9.40 3.31
CA THR A 110 -4.28 9.65 4.72
C THR A 110 -4.51 8.39 5.51
N ARG A 111 -4.99 7.33 4.87
CA ARG A 111 -5.23 6.04 5.51
C ARG A 111 -5.02 4.90 4.52
N ILE A 112 -4.47 3.80 5.00
CA ILE A 112 -4.37 2.53 4.28
C ILE A 112 -4.84 1.42 5.21
N GLN A 113 -5.67 0.52 4.73
CA GLN A 113 -6.00 -0.75 5.38
C GLN A 113 -5.62 -1.90 4.45
N VAL A 114 -4.97 -2.89 5.02
CA VAL A 114 -4.53 -4.12 4.36
C VAL A 114 -5.09 -5.31 5.12
N GLN A 115 -5.64 -6.26 4.38
CA GLN A 115 -6.06 -7.56 4.91
C GLN A 115 -5.30 -8.67 4.18
N VAL A 116 -4.61 -9.52 4.91
CA VAL A 116 -3.84 -10.64 4.40
C VAL A 116 -4.60 -11.93 4.68
N GLN A 117 -5.09 -12.59 3.64
CA GLN A 117 -5.80 -13.87 3.75
C GLN A 117 -4.84 -15.06 3.66
N ARG A 118 -3.80 -14.92 2.83
CA ARG A 118 -2.78 -15.95 2.61
C ARG A 118 -1.42 -15.29 2.33
N TYR A 119 -0.36 -15.94 2.71
CA TYR A 119 1.01 -15.55 2.37
C TYR A 119 1.47 -16.30 1.12
N ASN A 120 2.09 -15.59 0.19
CA ASN A 120 2.66 -16.18 -1.02
C ASN A 120 3.92 -16.96 -0.71
N LYS A 121 4.17 -17.97 -1.53
CA LYS A 121 5.44 -18.68 -1.57
C LYS A 121 6.34 -18.06 -2.64
N TRP A 122 7.62 -18.31 -2.52
CA TRP A 122 8.56 -17.96 -3.57
C TRP A 122 8.21 -18.69 -4.87
N GLY A 123 8.17 -17.95 -5.98
CA GLY A 123 7.82 -18.48 -7.30
C GLY A 123 6.34 -18.43 -7.65
N ASP A 124 5.46 -18.05 -6.72
CA ASP A 124 4.04 -17.83 -7.02
C ASP A 124 3.88 -16.72 -8.06
N GLU A 125 3.02 -16.95 -9.05
CA GLU A 125 2.55 -15.92 -9.97
C GLU A 125 1.30 -15.26 -9.40
N ILE A 126 1.27 -13.92 -9.40
CA ILE A 126 0.14 -13.16 -8.83
C ILE A 126 -0.46 -12.20 -9.85
N GLU A 127 -1.76 -11.95 -9.70
CA GLU A 127 -2.48 -10.88 -10.40
C GLU A 127 -2.81 -9.77 -9.43
N VAL A 128 -2.63 -8.52 -9.87
CA VAL A 128 -3.00 -7.33 -9.08
C VAL A 128 -4.05 -6.55 -9.84
N ASP A 129 -5.23 -6.46 -9.26
CA ASP A 129 -6.31 -5.58 -9.72
C ASP A 129 -6.29 -4.28 -8.91
N THR A 130 -6.42 -3.11 -9.55
CA THR A 130 -6.59 -1.84 -8.87
C THR A 130 -7.63 -0.96 -9.57
N TRP A 131 -8.36 -0.19 -8.78
CA TRP A 131 -9.35 0.77 -9.26
C TRP A 131 -9.51 1.92 -8.28
N VAL A 132 -10.21 2.97 -8.69
CA VAL A 132 -10.48 4.17 -7.89
C VAL A 132 -11.97 4.42 -7.78
N ASP A 133 -12.37 5.14 -6.73
CA ASP A 133 -13.71 5.64 -6.51
C ASP A 133 -13.69 6.92 -5.67
N ALA A 134 -14.80 7.62 -5.57
CA ALA A 134 -14.92 8.78 -4.69
C ALA A 134 -14.88 8.35 -3.21
N ALA A 135 -14.26 9.17 -2.36
CA ALA A 135 -14.29 9.03 -0.89
C ALA A 135 -14.83 10.32 -0.27
N GLY A 136 -16.13 10.37 -0.02
CA GLY A 136 -16.80 11.59 0.45
C GLY A 136 -16.72 12.73 -0.57
N LYS A 137 -16.75 13.98 -0.08
CA LYS A 137 -16.78 15.18 -0.96
C LYS A 137 -15.42 15.57 -1.55
N ASN A 138 -14.34 15.27 -0.83
CA ASN A 138 -13.00 15.81 -1.13
C ASN A 138 -11.90 14.75 -1.08
N GLY A 139 -12.25 13.47 -1.19
CA GLY A 139 -11.32 12.36 -1.19
C GLY A 139 -11.49 11.43 -2.38
N MET A 140 -10.47 10.63 -2.62
CA MET A 140 -10.48 9.52 -3.53
C MET A 140 -10.14 8.26 -2.74
N ARG A 141 -10.84 7.16 -2.99
CA ARG A 141 -10.47 5.83 -2.53
C ARG A 141 -9.79 5.09 -3.67
N ARG A 142 -8.74 4.38 -3.35
CA ARG A 142 -8.14 3.41 -4.24
C ARG A 142 -8.11 2.06 -3.57
N ASP A 143 -8.54 1.06 -4.31
CA ASP A 143 -8.66 -0.32 -3.88
C ASP A 143 -7.72 -1.23 -4.67
N TRP A 144 -7.27 -2.32 -4.03
CA TRP A 144 -6.48 -3.37 -4.65
C TRP A 144 -6.93 -4.75 -4.19
N ILE A 145 -6.85 -5.70 -5.11
CA ILE A 145 -6.95 -7.12 -4.80
C ILE A 145 -5.77 -7.83 -5.45
N ILE A 146 -5.05 -8.58 -4.65
CA ILE A 146 -4.01 -9.51 -5.13
C ILE A 146 -4.59 -10.91 -5.10
N ARG A 147 -4.43 -11.64 -6.20
CA ARG A 147 -4.84 -13.04 -6.34
C ARG A 147 -3.70 -13.90 -6.83
N ASP A 148 -3.79 -15.17 -6.49
CA ASP A 148 -3.01 -16.20 -7.16
C ASP A 148 -3.42 -16.27 -8.63
N HIS A 149 -2.43 -16.30 -9.53
CA HIS A 149 -2.72 -16.28 -10.97
C HIS A 149 -3.46 -17.54 -11.44
N TYR A 150 -3.15 -18.71 -10.87
CA TYR A 150 -3.70 -19.99 -11.30
C TYR A 150 -5.00 -20.32 -10.58
N THR A 151 -5.01 -20.24 -9.26
CA THR A 151 -6.20 -20.61 -8.46
C THR A 151 -7.23 -19.51 -8.38
N LYS A 152 -6.87 -18.26 -8.67
CA LYS A 152 -7.69 -17.05 -8.51
C LYS A 152 -8.10 -16.75 -7.06
N GLU A 153 -7.56 -17.49 -6.11
CA GLU A 153 -7.78 -17.24 -4.70
C GLU A 153 -7.21 -15.88 -4.29
N ILE A 154 -7.94 -15.18 -3.45
CA ILE A 154 -7.51 -13.87 -2.96
C ILE A 154 -6.42 -14.07 -1.91
N ILE A 155 -5.33 -13.36 -2.09
CA ILE A 155 -4.15 -13.35 -1.23
C ILE A 155 -4.22 -12.16 -0.29
N THR A 156 -4.47 -10.97 -0.85
CA THR A 156 -4.50 -9.72 -0.10
C THR A 156 -5.56 -8.79 -0.68
N ARG A 157 -6.23 -8.07 0.20
CA ARG A 157 -7.11 -6.95 -0.12
C ARG A 157 -6.55 -5.69 0.51
N ALA A 158 -6.70 -4.56 -0.16
CA ALA A 158 -6.34 -3.28 0.42
C ALA A 158 -7.25 -2.17 -0.05
N THR A 159 -7.39 -1.18 0.80
CA THR A 159 -8.08 0.07 0.49
C THR A 159 -7.27 1.24 1.03
N SER A 160 -7.28 2.36 0.33
CA SER A 160 -6.62 3.57 0.78
C SER A 160 -7.46 4.80 0.50
N THR A 161 -7.34 5.80 1.36
CA THR A 161 -8.01 7.09 1.23
C THR A 161 -6.98 8.17 0.94
N TRP A 162 -7.27 8.98 -0.05
CA TRP A 162 -6.41 10.02 -0.57
C TRP A 162 -7.13 11.36 -0.54
N VAL A 163 -6.38 12.40 -0.27
CA VAL A 163 -6.84 13.79 -0.33
C VAL A 163 -5.91 14.62 -1.21
N ILE A 164 -6.34 15.79 -1.62
CA ILE A 164 -5.53 16.71 -2.42
C ILE A 164 -4.84 17.73 -1.52
N MET A 165 -3.58 17.97 -1.81
CA MET A 165 -2.73 18.99 -1.17
C MET A 165 -2.11 19.88 -2.24
N ASN A 166 -2.00 21.17 -1.95
CA ASN A 166 -1.21 22.08 -2.79
C ASN A 166 0.28 21.82 -2.54
N ARG A 167 1.04 21.55 -3.61
CA ARG A 167 2.46 21.18 -3.55
C ARG A 167 3.35 22.27 -2.95
N GLN A 168 3.01 23.53 -3.18
CA GLN A 168 3.84 24.67 -2.74
C GLN A 168 3.49 25.07 -1.31
N THR A 169 2.20 25.21 -0.99
CA THR A 169 1.76 25.69 0.33
C THR A 169 1.66 24.58 1.36
N ARG A 170 1.72 23.33 0.95
CA ARG A 170 1.54 22.12 1.78
C ARG A 170 0.20 22.11 2.56
N ARG A 171 -0.80 22.82 2.05
CA ARG A 171 -2.15 22.86 2.64
C ARG A 171 -3.10 21.93 1.88
N LEU A 172 -3.97 21.28 2.62
CA LEU A 172 -5.05 20.48 2.04
C LEU A 172 -5.99 21.39 1.23
N SER A 173 -6.47 20.85 0.11
CA SER A 173 -7.36 21.55 -0.81
C SER A 173 -8.63 20.73 -1.05
N LYS A 174 -9.71 21.41 -1.39
CA LYS A 174 -10.87 20.75 -1.98
C LYS A 174 -10.52 20.25 -3.38
N ILE A 175 -11.14 19.17 -3.84
CA ILE A 175 -10.97 18.69 -5.22
C ILE A 175 -11.68 19.69 -6.15
N PRO A 176 -10.96 20.36 -7.06
CA PRO A 176 -11.57 21.23 -8.07
C PRO A 176 -12.52 20.44 -8.96
N GLU A 177 -13.53 21.10 -9.50
CA GLU A 177 -14.55 20.43 -10.32
C GLU A 177 -13.92 19.83 -11.60
N GLU A 178 -12.95 20.51 -12.19
CA GLU A 178 -12.26 20.04 -13.39
C GLU A 178 -11.47 18.74 -13.12
N VAL A 179 -10.84 18.63 -11.94
CA VAL A 179 -10.18 17.39 -11.50
C VAL A 179 -11.20 16.27 -11.30
N LYS A 180 -12.37 16.58 -10.73
CA LYS A 180 -13.45 15.58 -10.58
C LYS A 180 -13.93 15.07 -11.94
N GLN A 181 -14.08 15.95 -12.93
CA GLN A 181 -14.49 15.59 -14.27
C GLN A 181 -13.47 14.68 -14.96
N GLU A 182 -12.16 14.90 -14.74
CA GLU A 182 -11.12 13.99 -15.22
C GLU A 182 -11.20 12.60 -14.57
N LEU A 183 -11.54 12.53 -13.28
CA LEU A 183 -11.56 11.27 -12.52
C LEU A 183 -12.86 10.48 -12.70
N LEU A 184 -13.98 11.16 -12.90
CA LEU A 184 -15.32 10.55 -12.93
C LEU A 184 -15.47 9.35 -13.89
N PRO A 185 -14.89 9.35 -15.10
CA PRO A 185 -14.95 8.20 -16.02
C PRO A 185 -14.27 6.93 -15.48
N PHE A 186 -13.35 7.09 -14.52
CA PHE A 186 -12.55 5.99 -13.95
C PHE A 186 -13.09 5.47 -12.62
N TYR A 187 -14.09 6.14 -12.05
CA TYR A 187 -14.69 5.71 -10.80
C TYR A 187 -15.47 4.40 -10.98
N LEU A 188 -15.15 3.44 -10.11
CA LEU A 188 -15.78 2.14 -10.10
C LEU A 188 -16.38 1.89 -8.71
N ASN A 189 -17.72 1.86 -8.62
CA ASN A 189 -18.43 1.55 -7.39
C ASN A 189 -18.26 0.07 -7.01
N ARG A 190 -17.08 -0.25 -6.49
CA ARG A 190 -16.67 -1.58 -6.05
C ARG A 190 -15.74 -1.43 -4.85
N LEU A 191 -15.87 -2.32 -3.86
CA LEU A 191 -15.03 -2.38 -2.66
C LEU A 191 -14.11 -3.59 -2.73
N ALA A 192 -12.81 -3.41 -2.43
CA ALA A 192 -11.91 -4.52 -2.19
C ALA A 192 -12.12 -5.12 -0.80
N VAL A 193 -12.24 -4.24 0.21
CA VAL A 193 -12.57 -4.59 1.59
C VAL A 193 -14.05 -4.32 1.79
N PRO A 194 -14.87 -5.32 2.20
CA PRO A 194 -16.28 -5.14 2.50
C PRO A 194 -16.49 -4.06 3.57
N THR A 195 -17.63 -3.36 3.52
CA THR A 195 -17.91 -2.24 4.44
C THR A 195 -17.87 -2.67 5.91
N GLU A 196 -18.39 -3.86 6.21
CA GLU A 196 -18.40 -4.45 7.55
C GLU A 196 -17.00 -4.86 8.05
N GLU A 197 -16.03 -5.00 7.16
CA GLU A 197 -14.65 -5.32 7.48
C GLU A 197 -13.73 -4.09 7.39
N THR A 198 -14.29 -2.94 7.00
CA THR A 198 -13.52 -1.71 6.89
C THR A 198 -13.28 -1.13 8.28
N ASP A 199 -11.99 -1.04 8.65
CA ASP A 199 -11.58 -0.39 9.89
C ASP A 199 -11.75 1.13 9.76
N CYS A 200 -12.88 1.64 10.24
CA CYS A 200 -13.20 3.07 10.26
C CYS A 200 -12.84 3.74 11.58
N GLU A 201 -12.46 2.97 12.60
CA GLU A 201 -12.15 3.49 13.93
C GLU A 201 -10.84 4.30 13.89
N LYS A 202 -10.86 5.41 14.62
CA LYS A 202 -9.65 6.20 14.83
C LYS A 202 -8.66 5.39 15.67
N ILE A 203 -7.40 5.40 15.25
CA ILE A 203 -6.34 4.74 16.02
C ILE A 203 -5.94 5.66 17.17
N ASP A 204 -5.97 5.11 18.40
CA ASP A 204 -5.61 5.84 19.60
C ASP A 204 -4.13 6.25 19.57
N LYS A 205 -3.86 7.38 20.24
CA LYS A 205 -2.49 7.86 20.40
C LYS A 205 -1.85 7.16 21.58
N LEU A 206 -0.69 6.54 21.33
CA LEU A 206 0.18 6.08 22.40
C LEU A 206 0.92 7.26 23.04
N THR A 207 1.05 7.22 24.36
CA THR A 207 1.83 8.20 25.14
C THR A 207 2.92 7.46 25.93
N ASP A 208 3.91 8.17 26.43
CA ASP A 208 4.99 7.58 27.23
C ASP A 208 4.47 6.93 28.52
N GLU A 209 3.26 7.31 28.96
CA GLU A 209 2.58 6.76 30.14
C GLU A 209 1.79 5.47 29.82
N THR A 210 1.65 5.10 28.55
CA THR A 210 0.94 3.89 28.14
C THR A 210 1.64 2.66 28.72
N ALA A 211 0.90 1.84 29.47
CA ALA A 211 1.46 0.62 30.05
C ALA A 211 1.93 -0.37 28.96
N GLN A 212 2.96 -1.15 29.28
CA GLN A 212 3.50 -2.21 28.40
C GLN A 212 3.99 -1.73 27.04
N ILE A 213 4.39 -0.45 26.93
CA ILE A 213 4.89 0.10 25.68
C ILE A 213 6.34 -0.34 25.42
N ARG A 214 6.60 -0.71 24.19
CA ARG A 214 7.96 -0.91 23.66
C ARG A 214 8.33 0.26 22.78
N ILE A 215 9.49 0.87 23.00
CA ILE A 215 9.98 2.03 22.26
C ILE A 215 11.30 1.68 21.60
N LEU A 216 11.41 1.91 20.31
CA LEU A 216 12.65 1.86 19.55
C LEU A 216 12.96 3.26 19.05
N SER A 217 14.05 3.86 19.52
CA SER A 217 14.46 5.23 19.21
C SER A 217 15.64 5.28 18.24
N GLY A 218 15.89 6.45 17.64
CA GLY A 218 17.05 6.68 16.79
C GLY A 218 16.89 6.16 15.36
N LEU A 219 15.64 5.97 14.89
CA LEU A 219 15.37 5.59 13.51
C LEU A 219 15.64 6.80 12.59
N ALA A 220 16.69 6.70 11.79
CA ALA A 220 17.11 7.75 10.87
C ALA A 220 16.78 7.39 9.42
N PRO A 221 16.03 8.23 8.69
CA PRO A 221 15.83 8.04 7.26
C PRO A 221 17.17 8.08 6.51
N ARG A 222 17.35 7.15 5.57
CA ARG A 222 18.52 7.11 4.68
C ARG A 222 18.16 7.75 3.34
N TRP A 223 19.16 8.10 2.55
CA TRP A 223 18.95 8.66 1.22
C TRP A 223 18.03 7.80 0.34
N ASN A 224 18.19 6.48 0.38
CA ASN A 224 17.38 5.55 -0.40
C ASN A 224 15.97 5.30 0.18
N ASP A 225 15.64 5.90 1.31
CA ASP A 225 14.29 5.85 1.89
C ASP A 225 13.41 6.98 1.34
N MET A 226 14.01 7.94 0.61
CA MET A 226 13.31 9.11 0.10
C MET A 226 12.56 8.81 -1.19
N ASP A 227 11.41 9.45 -1.36
CA ASP A 227 10.68 9.48 -2.62
C ASP A 227 11.16 10.61 -3.54
N ALA A 228 10.57 10.72 -4.72
CA ALA A 228 10.89 11.77 -5.68
C ALA A 228 10.53 13.20 -5.20
N ASN A 229 9.73 13.32 -4.14
CA ASN A 229 9.40 14.59 -3.51
C ASN A 229 10.34 14.93 -2.33
N GLN A 230 11.39 14.13 -2.11
CA GLN A 230 12.33 14.25 -1.00
C GLN A 230 11.68 14.07 0.39
N HIS A 231 10.59 13.31 0.45
CA HIS A 231 10.00 12.85 1.69
C HIS A 231 10.24 11.35 1.86
N VAL A 232 10.17 10.89 3.10
CA VAL A 232 10.27 9.45 3.39
C VAL A 232 9.14 8.72 2.68
N ASN A 233 9.51 7.69 1.91
CA ASN A 233 8.54 6.82 1.23
C ASN A 233 7.67 6.09 2.26
N ASN A 234 6.37 6.09 2.06
CA ASN A 234 5.38 5.49 2.98
C ASN A 234 5.66 4.02 3.31
N VAL A 235 6.25 3.27 2.36
CA VAL A 235 6.66 1.86 2.57
C VAL A 235 7.62 1.70 3.75
N LYS A 236 8.47 2.70 4.00
CA LYS A 236 9.48 2.64 5.07
C LYS A 236 8.86 2.71 6.46
N TYR A 237 7.76 3.43 6.61
CA TYR A 237 7.05 3.49 7.88
C TYR A 237 6.55 2.12 8.34
N ILE A 238 6.12 1.26 7.41
CA ILE A 238 5.71 -0.11 7.74
C ILE A 238 6.89 -0.90 8.33
N GLY A 239 8.06 -0.84 7.68
CA GLY A 239 9.26 -1.49 8.19
C GLY A 239 9.62 -1.02 9.60
N TRP A 240 9.65 0.29 9.83
CA TRP A 240 9.99 0.85 11.15
C TRP A 240 8.95 0.54 12.24
N ILE A 241 7.67 0.40 11.88
CA ILE A 241 6.63 -0.07 12.80
C ILE A 241 6.90 -1.53 13.19
N LEU A 242 7.23 -2.38 12.22
CA LEU A 242 7.48 -3.80 12.46
C LEU A 242 8.75 -4.05 13.28
N GLU A 243 9.77 -3.20 13.18
CA GLU A 243 10.99 -3.28 14.02
C GLU A 243 10.70 -3.17 15.53
N SER A 244 9.61 -2.50 15.92
CA SER A 244 9.21 -2.39 17.32
C SER A 244 8.29 -3.52 17.81
N VAL A 245 7.82 -4.41 16.92
CA VAL A 245 7.03 -5.58 17.30
C VAL A 245 7.91 -6.61 18.01
N PRO A 246 7.42 -7.28 19.08
CA PRO A 246 8.17 -8.34 19.74
C PRO A 246 8.56 -9.46 18.76
N ILE A 247 9.81 -9.96 18.89
CA ILE A 247 10.34 -10.98 17.96
C ILE A 247 9.52 -12.26 18.00
N GLU A 248 8.99 -12.63 19.16
CA GLU A 248 8.16 -13.81 19.37
C GLU A 248 6.86 -13.73 18.53
N VAL A 249 6.31 -12.51 18.36
CA VAL A 249 5.13 -12.28 17.52
C VAL A 249 5.50 -12.44 16.06
N LEU A 250 6.62 -11.86 15.62
CA LEU A 250 7.11 -11.99 14.25
C LEU A 250 7.43 -13.45 13.87
N GLU A 251 7.95 -14.23 14.81
CA GLU A 251 8.32 -15.63 14.60
C GLU A 251 7.13 -16.58 14.62
N HIS A 252 6.17 -16.38 15.51
CA HIS A 252 5.12 -17.37 15.76
C HIS A 252 3.74 -16.98 15.24
N TYR A 253 3.54 -15.74 14.82
CA TYR A 253 2.25 -15.25 14.31
C TYR A 253 2.35 -14.78 12.86
N ASN A 254 1.24 -14.84 12.16
CA ASN A 254 1.03 -14.23 10.85
C ASN A 254 0.20 -12.95 11.04
N MET A 255 0.64 -11.84 10.46
CA MET A 255 -0.15 -10.63 10.43
C MET A 255 -1.33 -10.81 9.47
N THR A 256 -2.54 -10.57 9.95
CA THR A 256 -3.78 -10.73 9.18
C THR A 256 -4.38 -9.42 8.74
N SER A 257 -4.11 -8.34 9.49
CA SER A 257 -4.57 -7.00 9.15
C SER A 257 -3.56 -5.95 9.58
N MET A 258 -3.50 -4.86 8.82
CA MET A 258 -2.75 -3.66 9.16
C MET A 258 -3.50 -2.43 8.69
N THR A 259 -3.76 -1.49 9.60
CA THR A 259 -4.31 -0.17 9.30
C THR A 259 -3.30 0.91 9.66
N LEU A 260 -3.05 1.85 8.76
CA LEU A 260 -2.16 2.99 8.97
C LEU A 260 -2.93 4.30 8.77
N GLU A 261 -2.67 5.26 9.64
CA GLU A 261 -3.11 6.65 9.51
C GLU A 261 -1.88 7.57 9.40
N PHE A 262 -1.73 8.21 8.25
CA PHE A 262 -0.65 9.15 8.01
C PHE A 262 -1.02 10.53 8.53
N ARG A 263 -0.18 11.09 9.39
CA ARG A 263 -0.42 12.37 10.10
C ARG A 263 0.52 13.47 9.65
N ARG A 264 1.78 13.11 9.34
CA ARG A 264 2.83 14.06 8.96
C ARG A 264 3.84 13.39 8.04
N GLU A 265 4.42 14.16 7.16
CA GLU A 265 5.56 13.75 6.33
C GLU A 265 6.87 13.90 7.10
N CYS A 266 7.85 13.06 6.75
CA CYS A 266 9.21 13.13 7.28
C CYS A 266 10.20 13.41 6.16
N THR A 267 11.28 14.08 6.53
CA THR A 267 12.44 14.36 5.68
C THR A 267 13.67 13.59 6.19
N GLN A 268 14.76 13.62 5.43
CA GLN A 268 16.00 12.94 5.80
C GLN A 268 16.60 13.42 7.12
N SER A 269 16.34 14.68 7.53
CA SER A 269 16.87 15.25 8.76
C SER A 269 16.13 14.86 10.03
N ASN A 270 15.00 14.15 9.90
CA ASN A 270 14.19 13.76 11.05
C ASN A 270 14.74 12.49 11.70
N LEU A 271 14.70 12.43 13.03
CA LEU A 271 14.86 11.21 13.80
C LEU A 271 13.50 10.78 14.33
N LEU A 272 13.23 9.47 14.29
CA LEU A 272 11.95 8.91 14.69
C LEU A 272 12.09 7.93 15.85
N GLU A 273 10.98 7.78 16.56
CA GLU A 273 10.74 6.72 17.54
C GLU A 273 9.55 5.87 17.08
N SER A 274 9.72 4.56 17.14
CA SER A 274 8.64 3.60 16.92
C SER A 274 8.18 3.04 18.26
N MET A 275 6.91 3.18 18.55
CA MET A 275 6.25 2.74 19.77
C MET A 275 5.25 1.66 19.46
N THR A 276 5.24 0.58 20.24
CA THR A 276 4.30 -0.54 20.08
C THR A 276 3.74 -0.94 21.42
N CYS A 277 2.42 -1.10 21.48
CA CYS A 277 1.71 -1.51 22.68
C CYS A 277 0.69 -2.60 22.32
N PRO A 278 0.61 -3.71 23.09
CA PRO A 278 -0.49 -4.65 22.93
C PRO A 278 -1.81 -3.96 23.26
N THR A 279 -2.80 -4.11 22.39
CA THR A 279 -4.14 -3.59 22.65
C THR A 279 -4.85 -4.54 23.60
N ALA A 280 -5.36 -4.03 24.73
CA ALA A 280 -6.12 -4.83 25.68
C ALA A 280 -7.30 -5.51 24.96
N ARG A 281 -7.40 -6.83 25.07
CA ARG A 281 -8.54 -7.59 24.56
C ARG A 281 -9.79 -7.18 25.34
N VAL A 282 -10.76 -6.60 24.65
CA VAL A 282 -12.12 -6.57 25.20
C VAL A 282 -12.63 -8.01 25.11
N MET A 283 -12.66 -8.68 26.26
CA MET A 283 -13.21 -10.02 26.45
C MET A 283 -14.74 -9.96 26.38
N GLU A 284 -15.30 -9.58 25.22
CA GLU A 284 -16.72 -9.77 24.96
C GLU A 284 -16.93 -10.98 24.07
N SER A 285 -17.41 -12.04 24.69
CA SER A 285 -17.83 -13.27 24.05
C SER A 285 -19.16 -13.09 23.32
N ASN A 286 -19.14 -12.73 22.06
CA ASN A 286 -20.27 -12.94 21.17
C ASN A 286 -19.90 -14.01 20.11
N ASN A 287 -20.35 -15.22 20.36
CA ASN A 287 -20.04 -16.44 19.61
C ASN A 287 -20.73 -16.56 18.24
N ASN A 288 -21.21 -15.48 17.62
CA ASN A 288 -22.04 -15.57 16.40
C ASN A 288 -21.50 -14.85 15.15
N SER A 289 -20.25 -14.44 15.11
CA SER A 289 -19.73 -13.85 13.88
C SER A 289 -18.81 -14.84 13.13
N LYS A 290 -19.02 -14.95 11.81
CA LYS A 290 -18.18 -15.74 10.87
C LYS A 290 -16.72 -15.24 10.81
N ASN A 291 -16.40 -14.10 11.41
CA ASN A 291 -15.06 -13.52 11.46
C ASN A 291 -14.39 -13.96 12.77
N ARG A 292 -13.38 -14.81 12.64
CA ARG A 292 -12.52 -15.22 13.76
C ARG A 292 -11.81 -13.95 14.30
N LYS A 293 -11.97 -13.68 15.60
CA LYS A 293 -11.21 -12.60 16.27
C LYS A 293 -9.70 -12.87 16.16
N PRO A 294 -8.87 -11.83 15.98
CA PRO A 294 -7.41 -12.01 15.98
C PRO A 294 -6.93 -12.51 17.34
N ASP A 295 -5.88 -13.33 17.32
CA ASP A 295 -5.27 -13.85 18.56
C ASP A 295 -4.54 -12.73 19.32
N MET A 296 -3.95 -11.76 18.59
CA MET A 296 -3.27 -10.60 19.15
C MET A 296 -3.54 -9.35 18.30
N GLN A 297 -3.61 -8.19 18.96
CA GLN A 297 -3.71 -6.89 18.32
C GLN A 297 -2.70 -5.93 18.97
N TYR A 298 -2.07 -5.11 18.15
CA TYR A 298 -1.13 -4.08 18.58
C TYR A 298 -1.52 -2.71 18.03
N THR A 299 -1.35 -1.70 18.86
CA THR A 299 -1.39 -0.29 18.44
C THR A 299 0.05 0.23 18.37
N HIS A 300 0.32 1.02 17.33
CA HIS A 300 1.64 1.56 17.04
C HIS A 300 1.59 3.07 16.84
N LEU A 301 2.69 3.73 17.19
CA LEU A 301 2.92 5.14 16.89
C LEU A 301 4.34 5.33 16.39
N LEU A 302 4.50 5.87 15.18
CA LEU A 302 5.73 6.51 14.75
C LEU A 302 5.63 8.00 15.02
N ARG A 303 6.59 8.56 15.75
CA ARG A 303 6.64 10.00 16.08
C ARG A 303 8.03 10.57 15.87
N LEU A 304 8.11 11.86 15.69
CA LEU A 304 9.39 12.58 15.69
C LEU A 304 10.01 12.53 17.09
N GLN A 305 11.31 12.26 17.15
CA GLN A 305 12.01 12.16 18.42
C GLN A 305 12.12 13.52 19.12
N GLN A 306 12.24 14.61 18.35
CA GLN A 306 12.49 15.94 18.85
C GLN A 306 11.26 16.57 19.53
N ASP A 307 10.13 16.63 18.85
CA ASP A 307 8.92 17.35 19.28
C ASP A 307 7.76 16.41 19.64
N LYS A 308 8.01 15.09 19.58
CA LYS A 308 7.02 14.05 19.85
C LYS A 308 5.76 14.13 18.97
N ALA A 309 5.88 14.77 17.81
CA ALA A 309 4.79 14.90 16.87
C ALA A 309 4.51 13.60 16.15
N ASP A 310 3.24 13.21 16.05
CA ASP A 310 2.78 11.98 15.39
C ASP A 310 3.09 12.04 13.89
N VAL A 311 3.71 10.98 13.38
CA VAL A 311 3.98 10.77 11.96
C VAL A 311 3.01 9.75 11.37
N VAL A 312 2.95 8.56 11.96
CA VAL A 312 2.02 7.51 11.57
C VAL A 312 1.46 6.84 12.82
N ARG A 313 0.16 6.63 12.87
CA ARG A 313 -0.47 5.70 13.79
C ARG A 313 -0.83 4.44 13.05
N ALA A 314 -0.67 3.29 13.69
CA ALA A 314 -1.04 2.04 13.06
C ALA A 314 -1.69 1.07 14.07
N ARG A 315 -2.47 0.13 13.52
CA ARG A 315 -3.05 -1.02 14.21
C ARG A 315 -2.69 -2.25 13.41
N THR A 316 -2.25 -3.32 14.09
CA THR A 316 -1.97 -4.62 13.47
C THR A 316 -2.67 -5.74 14.19
N GLU A 317 -3.10 -6.74 13.43
CA GLU A 317 -3.76 -7.95 13.94
C GLU A 317 -2.98 -9.18 13.50
N TRP A 318 -2.90 -10.15 14.40
CA TRP A 318 -2.04 -11.31 14.25
C TRP A 318 -2.77 -12.59 14.67
N ASN A 319 -2.57 -13.66 13.89
CA ASN A 319 -3.04 -15.00 14.24
C ASN A 319 -1.86 -15.96 14.35
N PHE A 320 -1.93 -16.88 15.30
CA PHE A 320 -0.90 -17.90 15.50
C PHE A 320 -0.71 -18.73 14.22
N LYS A 321 0.56 -18.98 13.87
CA LYS A 321 0.92 -19.83 12.74
C LYS A 321 0.49 -21.26 13.06
N GLN A 322 -0.54 -21.77 12.38
CA GLN A 322 -0.85 -23.17 12.46
C GLN A 322 0.32 -23.97 11.88
N LYS A 323 0.83 -24.95 12.61
CA LYS A 323 1.78 -25.91 12.05
C LYS A 323 1.04 -26.63 10.91
N HIS A 324 1.45 -26.40 9.68
CA HIS A 324 1.05 -27.27 8.59
C HIS A 324 1.64 -28.66 8.93
N GLN A 325 0.77 -29.60 9.23
CA GLN A 325 1.10 -31.03 9.27
C GLN A 325 1.51 -31.52 7.89
#